data_37cd194b5c2a703002d7d0da472caecd
#
_entry.id   37cd194b5c2a703002d7d0da472caecd
#
_cell.length_a   1.000
_cell.length_b   1.000
_cell.length_c   1.000
_cell.angle_alpha   90.00
_cell.angle_beta   90.00
_cell.angle_gamma   90.00
#
_symmetry.space_group_name_H-M   'P 1'
#
loop_
_entity.id
_entity.type
_entity.pdbx_description
1 polymer ?
#
loop_
_entity_poly.entity_id
_entity_poly.type
_entity_poly.pdbx_seq_one_letter_code
_entity_poly.pdbx_strand_id
1 'polypeptide(L)'
;MKNAVQLFQDYLDLIQTPRAAAELFATDGALEIPYLQSLNIPHRAEGPQQIEQFIASLLTKVPDFKFHRIRFLIDTPDQAFAEYDVEALVPATGRIYRQSYAGRLVAKDGKIQLLRESMDTVAAMRAFATENSV
;
A
#
# COMPACT_ATOMS: atom_id res chain seq x y z
N MET A 1 22.60 -7.04 1.94
CA MET A 1 21.57 -6.09 2.37
C MET A 1 20.65 -5.80 1.19
N LYS A 2 19.33 -5.83 1.41
CA LYS A 2 18.38 -5.62 0.31
C LYS A 2 18.38 -4.16 -0.15
N ASN A 3 18.28 -3.96 -1.47
CA ASN A 3 18.16 -2.64 -2.06
C ASN A 3 16.67 -2.25 -2.20
N ALA A 4 16.41 -1.05 -2.73
CA ALA A 4 15.07 -0.49 -2.81
C ALA A 4 14.10 -1.36 -3.62
N VAL A 5 14.50 -1.85 -4.80
CA VAL A 5 13.62 -2.69 -5.64
C VAL A 5 13.32 -4.02 -4.96
N GLN A 6 14.32 -4.64 -4.32
CA GLN A 6 14.13 -5.91 -3.63
C GLN A 6 13.12 -5.76 -2.47
N LEU A 7 13.28 -4.71 -1.67
CA LEU A 7 12.35 -4.42 -0.57
C LEU A 7 10.95 -4.11 -1.09
N PHE A 8 10.85 -3.36 -2.17
CA PHE A 8 9.56 -2.99 -2.77
C PHE A 8 8.84 -4.24 -3.30
N GLN A 9 9.56 -5.09 -4.04
CA GLN A 9 8.98 -6.34 -4.56
C GLN A 9 8.51 -7.22 -3.41
N ASP A 10 9.32 -7.37 -2.36
CA ASP A 10 8.95 -8.16 -1.18
C ASP A 10 7.68 -7.62 -0.52
N TYR A 11 7.59 -6.29 -0.35
CA TYR A 11 6.41 -5.67 0.24
C TYR A 11 5.15 -5.98 -0.57
N LEU A 12 5.23 -5.80 -1.89
CA LEU A 12 4.08 -6.04 -2.77
C LEU A 12 3.65 -7.51 -2.73
N ASP A 13 4.63 -8.42 -2.72
CA ASP A 13 4.37 -9.86 -2.67
C ASP A 13 3.78 -10.32 -1.33
N LEU A 14 4.15 -9.64 -0.24
CA LEU A 14 3.76 -10.03 1.12
C LEU A 14 2.52 -9.29 1.64
N ILE A 15 1.80 -8.57 0.79
CA ILE A 15 0.68 -7.74 1.26
C ILE A 15 -0.41 -8.55 1.96
N GLN A 16 -0.57 -9.83 1.64
CA GLN A 16 -1.54 -10.71 2.30
C GLN A 16 -1.04 -11.21 3.67
N THR A 17 0.18 -10.91 4.04
CA THR A 17 0.77 -11.29 5.32
C THR A 17 1.20 -10.01 6.05
N PRO A 18 0.28 -9.33 6.75
CA PRO A 18 0.53 -7.99 7.31
C PRO A 18 1.80 -7.86 8.13
N ARG A 19 2.07 -8.85 8.99
CA ARG A 19 3.25 -8.81 9.84
C ARG A 19 4.54 -8.91 9.03
N ALA A 20 4.60 -9.82 8.06
CA ALA A 20 5.79 -9.99 7.22
C ALA A 20 6.05 -8.73 6.38
N ALA A 21 5.01 -8.14 5.80
CA ALA A 21 5.14 -6.90 5.06
C ALA A 21 5.63 -5.76 5.97
N ALA A 22 5.07 -5.64 7.17
CA ALA A 22 5.43 -4.59 8.11
C ALA A 22 6.87 -4.72 8.61
N GLU A 23 7.36 -5.94 8.78
CA GLU A 23 8.73 -6.20 9.26
C GLU A 23 9.82 -5.77 8.27
N LEU A 24 9.44 -5.48 7.02
CA LEU A 24 10.38 -4.90 6.04
C LEU A 24 10.73 -3.45 6.35
N PHE A 25 9.92 -2.76 7.14
CA PHE A 25 10.12 -1.35 7.47
C PHE A 25 11.10 -1.17 8.63
N ALA A 26 11.84 -0.07 8.60
CA ALA A 26 12.65 0.37 9.73
C ALA A 26 11.73 0.69 10.92
N THR A 27 12.29 0.72 12.14
CA THR A 27 11.51 1.01 13.35
C THR A 27 10.86 2.40 13.31
N ASP A 28 11.47 3.35 12.62
CA ASP A 28 10.92 4.67 12.36
C ASP A 28 10.48 4.86 10.91
N GLY A 29 10.36 3.77 10.18
CA GLY A 29 9.89 3.79 8.80
C GLY A 29 8.40 4.11 8.71
N ALA A 30 7.97 4.63 7.57
CA ALA A 30 6.59 5.05 7.40
C ALA A 30 5.99 4.56 6.09
N LEU A 31 4.71 4.21 6.16
CA LEU A 31 3.83 4.01 5.00
C LEU A 31 2.91 5.22 4.92
N GLU A 32 2.96 5.93 3.79
CA GLU A 32 2.14 7.11 3.55
C GLU A 32 1.28 6.91 2.32
N ILE A 33 -0.02 7.19 2.45
CA ILE A 33 -0.97 7.22 1.33
C ILE A 33 -1.69 8.55 1.43
N PRO A 34 -1.02 9.66 1.02
CA PRO A 34 -1.41 11.01 1.41
C PRO A 34 -2.80 11.42 0.95
N TYR A 35 -3.26 10.89 -0.19
CA TYR A 35 -4.57 11.29 -0.72
C TYR A 35 -5.75 10.66 0.02
N LEU A 36 -5.51 9.68 0.90
CA LEU A 36 -6.56 9.19 1.81
C LEU A 36 -7.05 10.28 2.75
N GLN A 37 -6.24 11.31 2.98
CA GLN A 37 -6.63 12.45 3.81
C GLN A 37 -7.90 13.12 3.30
N SER A 38 -8.06 13.24 1.98
CA SER A 38 -9.26 13.85 1.40
C SER A 38 -10.51 12.99 1.57
N LEU A 39 -10.35 11.73 1.96
CA LEU A 39 -11.45 10.81 2.29
C LEU A 39 -11.67 10.67 3.79
N ASN A 40 -10.97 11.48 4.60
CA ASN A 40 -11.00 11.43 6.07
C ASN A 40 -10.59 10.05 6.63
N ILE A 41 -9.63 9.41 5.96
CA ILE A 41 -9.08 8.11 6.36
C ILE A 41 -7.64 8.35 6.83
N PRO A 42 -7.18 7.60 7.86
CA PRO A 42 -5.76 7.68 8.25
C PRO A 42 -4.86 7.44 7.05
N HIS A 43 -3.90 8.35 6.84
CA HIS A 43 -3.07 8.36 5.63
C HIS A 43 -1.59 8.11 5.89
N ARG A 44 -1.21 7.87 7.15
CA ARG A 44 0.19 7.59 7.52
C ARG A 44 0.22 6.60 8.68
N ALA A 45 1.08 5.60 8.55
CA ALA A 45 1.39 4.65 9.61
C ALA A 45 2.91 4.66 9.81
N GLU A 46 3.38 4.76 11.05
CA GLU A 46 4.79 4.82 11.38
C GLU A 46 5.18 3.64 12.26
N GLY A 47 6.22 2.93 11.85
CA GLY A 47 6.74 1.76 12.53
C GLY A 47 5.99 0.49 12.19
N PRO A 48 6.66 -0.68 12.35
CA PRO A 48 6.07 -1.95 11.95
C PRO A 48 4.71 -2.27 12.58
N GLN A 49 4.52 -1.93 13.86
CA GLN A 49 3.26 -2.25 14.54
C GLN A 49 2.07 -1.50 13.91
N GLN A 50 2.20 -0.19 13.68
CA GLN A 50 1.14 0.60 13.06
C GLN A 50 0.90 0.17 11.61
N ILE A 51 1.98 -0.16 10.89
CA ILE A 51 1.88 -0.59 9.50
C ILE A 51 1.18 -1.93 9.41
N GLU A 52 1.49 -2.87 10.28
CA GLU A 52 0.80 -4.16 10.37
C GLU A 52 -0.70 -3.96 10.59
N GLN A 53 -1.07 -3.10 11.53
CA GLN A 53 -2.48 -2.80 11.83
C GLN A 53 -3.19 -2.18 10.64
N PHE A 54 -2.52 -1.28 9.93
CA PHE A 54 -3.09 -0.65 8.73
C PHE A 54 -3.37 -1.69 7.65
N ILE A 55 -2.41 -2.56 7.35
CA ILE A 55 -2.57 -3.61 6.33
C ILE A 55 -3.65 -4.60 6.76
N ALA A 56 -3.66 -5.02 8.02
CA ALA A 56 -4.67 -5.95 8.53
C ALA A 56 -6.08 -5.37 8.40
N SER A 57 -6.24 -4.08 8.70
CA SER A 57 -7.53 -3.38 8.53
C SER A 57 -7.96 -3.36 7.07
N LEU A 58 -7.03 -3.11 6.16
CA LEU A 58 -7.32 -3.13 4.71
C LEU A 58 -7.80 -4.52 4.28
N LEU A 59 -7.14 -5.58 4.72
CA LEU A 59 -7.51 -6.95 4.36
C LEU A 59 -8.86 -7.38 4.95
N THR A 60 -9.25 -6.79 6.08
CA THR A 60 -10.60 -7.01 6.63
C THR A 60 -11.67 -6.50 5.67
N LYS A 61 -11.42 -5.37 5.01
CA LYS A 61 -12.35 -4.76 4.06
C LYS A 61 -12.26 -5.36 2.66
N VAL A 62 -11.06 -5.76 2.26
CA VAL A 62 -10.78 -6.31 0.93
C VAL A 62 -9.93 -7.57 1.11
N PRO A 63 -10.57 -8.72 1.43
CA PRO A 63 -9.82 -9.95 1.75
C PRO A 63 -8.90 -10.44 0.63
N ASP A 64 -9.26 -10.19 -0.62
CA ASP A 64 -8.49 -10.63 -1.78
C ASP A 64 -7.57 -9.54 -2.33
N PHE A 65 -7.27 -8.52 -1.53
CA PHE A 65 -6.37 -7.44 -1.95
C PHE A 65 -5.00 -8.01 -2.32
N LYS A 66 -4.59 -7.76 -3.56
CA LYS A 66 -3.33 -8.25 -4.09
C LYS A 66 -2.87 -7.31 -5.20
N PHE A 67 -1.57 -7.08 -5.27
CA PHE A 67 -1.00 -6.24 -6.32
C PHE A 67 -0.73 -7.05 -7.58
N HIS A 68 -1.06 -6.44 -8.74
CA HIS A 68 -0.88 -7.02 -10.07
C HIS A 68 -0.21 -6.00 -10.99
N ARG A 69 0.33 -6.48 -12.10
CA ARG A 69 0.92 -5.65 -13.16
C ARG A 69 1.95 -4.69 -12.60
N ILE A 70 2.86 -5.21 -11.79
CA ILE A 70 3.90 -4.44 -11.13
C ILE A 70 4.95 -4.03 -12.17
N ARG A 71 5.23 -2.71 -12.24
CA ARG A 71 6.18 -2.14 -13.19
C ARG A 71 7.13 -1.22 -12.43
N PHE A 72 8.41 -1.57 -12.36
CA PHE A 72 9.44 -0.71 -11.78
C PHE A 72 9.97 0.22 -12.87
N LEU A 73 9.77 1.52 -12.68
CA LEU A 73 10.11 2.55 -13.66
C LEU A 73 11.40 3.28 -13.34
N ILE A 74 11.76 3.36 -12.07
CA ILE A 74 13.01 3.97 -11.61
C ILE A 74 13.61 3.04 -10.57
N ASP A 75 14.90 2.74 -10.72
CA ASP A 75 15.61 1.79 -9.88
C ASP A 75 17.00 2.36 -9.57
N THR A 76 17.18 2.82 -8.33
CA THR A 76 18.49 3.16 -7.77
C THR A 76 18.69 2.32 -6.50
N PRO A 77 19.93 2.21 -5.97
CA PRO A 77 20.15 1.37 -4.79
C PRO A 77 19.30 1.73 -3.58
N ASP A 78 19.02 3.01 -3.38
CA ASP A 78 18.30 3.51 -2.21
C ASP A 78 16.89 4.04 -2.51
N GLN A 79 16.48 4.12 -3.77
CA GLN A 79 15.13 4.55 -4.14
C GLN A 79 14.61 3.79 -5.34
N ALA A 80 13.31 3.50 -5.30
CA ALA A 80 12.61 2.88 -6.42
C ALA A 80 11.24 3.54 -6.59
N PHE A 81 10.81 3.63 -7.85
CA PHE A 81 9.47 4.08 -8.21
C PHE A 81 8.80 3.00 -9.05
N ALA A 82 7.58 2.64 -8.68
CA ALA A 82 6.83 1.60 -9.37
C ALA A 82 5.38 2.01 -9.53
N GLU A 83 4.75 1.44 -10.56
CA GLU A 83 3.29 1.47 -10.72
C GLU A 83 2.76 0.06 -10.62
N TYR A 84 1.60 -0.10 -10.01
CA TYR A 84 0.98 -1.40 -9.78
C TYR A 84 -0.51 -1.24 -9.58
N ASP A 85 -1.25 -2.31 -9.83
CA ASP A 85 -2.71 -2.27 -9.87
C ASP A 85 -3.32 -3.26 -8.87
N VAL A 86 -4.55 -2.96 -8.46
CA VAL A 86 -5.37 -3.85 -7.65
C VAL A 86 -6.72 -4.00 -8.31
N GLU A 87 -7.25 -5.22 -8.29
CA GLU A 87 -8.62 -5.51 -8.69
C GLU A 87 -9.14 -6.58 -7.75
N ALA A 88 -10.05 -6.20 -6.84
CA ALA A 88 -10.52 -7.10 -5.80
C ALA A 88 -11.92 -6.73 -5.33
N LEU A 89 -12.71 -7.73 -4.96
CA LEU A 89 -14.06 -7.54 -4.45
C LEU A 89 -14.03 -6.89 -3.06
N VAL A 90 -14.91 -5.91 -2.86
CA VAL A 90 -15.23 -5.33 -1.55
C VAL A 90 -16.55 -5.97 -1.08
N PRO A 91 -16.50 -6.97 -0.20
CA PRO A 91 -17.71 -7.72 0.17
C PRO A 91 -18.83 -6.85 0.75
N ALA A 92 -18.48 -5.81 1.52
CA ALA A 92 -19.47 -4.94 2.15
C ALA A 92 -20.33 -4.17 1.14
N THR A 93 -19.82 -3.88 -0.05
CA THR A 93 -20.56 -3.14 -1.09
C THR A 93 -20.93 -4.01 -2.28
N GLY A 94 -20.28 -5.17 -2.44
CA GLY A 94 -20.43 -6.02 -3.61
C GLY A 94 -19.76 -5.46 -4.86
N ARG A 95 -18.95 -4.41 -4.72
CA ARG A 95 -18.27 -3.76 -5.85
C ARG A 95 -16.84 -4.21 -5.96
N ILE A 96 -16.26 -4.01 -7.16
CA ILE A 96 -14.85 -4.31 -7.40
C ILE A 96 -14.04 -3.03 -7.20
N TYR A 97 -13.02 -3.12 -6.35
CA TYR A 97 -12.04 -2.07 -6.17
C TYR A 97 -10.99 -2.20 -7.28
N ARG A 98 -11.05 -1.32 -8.26
CA ARG A 98 -10.07 -1.22 -9.34
C ARG A 98 -9.24 0.01 -9.10
N GLN A 99 -7.94 -0.20 -8.85
CA GLN A 99 -7.06 0.87 -8.45
C GLN A 99 -5.73 0.79 -9.18
N SER A 100 -5.16 1.95 -9.47
CA SER A 100 -3.78 2.08 -9.90
C SER A 100 -3.02 2.87 -8.84
N TYR A 101 -1.89 2.33 -8.41
CA TYR A 101 -0.99 2.97 -7.46
C TYR A 101 0.28 3.42 -8.15
N ALA A 102 0.83 4.53 -7.68
CA ALA A 102 2.19 4.97 -8.00
C ALA A 102 2.92 5.13 -6.67
N GLY A 103 3.98 4.35 -6.48
CA GLY A 103 4.68 4.29 -5.20
C GLY A 103 6.15 4.66 -5.32
N ARG A 104 6.63 5.46 -4.36
CA ARG A 104 8.05 5.75 -4.21
C ARG A 104 8.53 5.16 -2.90
N LEU A 105 9.56 4.33 -2.98
CA LEU A 105 10.16 3.68 -1.82
C LEU A 105 11.57 4.20 -1.59
N VAL A 106 11.88 4.55 -0.34
CA VAL A 106 13.23 4.91 0.10
C VAL A 106 13.73 3.81 1.02
N ALA A 107 14.88 3.23 0.68
CA ALA A 107 15.53 2.18 1.47
C ALA A 107 16.72 2.77 2.24
N LYS A 108 16.92 2.28 3.45
CA LYS A 108 18.08 2.64 4.28
C LYS A 108 18.46 1.45 5.13
N ASP A 109 19.74 1.06 5.06
CA ASP A 109 20.30 -0.03 5.87
C ASP A 109 19.51 -1.34 5.74
N GLY A 110 19.07 -1.66 4.52
CA GLY A 110 18.36 -2.91 4.24
C GLY A 110 16.91 -2.93 4.70
N LYS A 111 16.34 -1.79 5.04
CA LYS A 111 14.94 -1.66 5.49
C LYS A 111 14.23 -0.55 4.70
N ILE A 112 12.90 -0.59 4.71
CA ILE A 112 12.10 0.47 4.10
C ILE A 112 12.03 1.63 5.09
N GLN A 113 12.56 2.80 4.69
CA GLN A 113 12.46 4.02 5.48
C GLN A 113 11.16 4.75 5.18
N LEU A 114 10.74 4.73 3.92
CA LEU A 114 9.50 5.37 3.48
C LEU A 114 8.94 4.62 2.29
N LEU A 115 7.64 4.34 2.32
CA LEU A 115 6.88 3.98 1.14
C LEU A 115 5.72 4.97 1.04
N ARG A 116 5.73 5.76 -0.03
CA ARG A 116 4.69 6.78 -0.27
C ARG A 116 3.93 6.41 -1.53
N GLU A 117 2.64 6.14 -1.38
CA GLU A 117 1.79 5.67 -2.48
C GLU A 117 0.75 6.72 -2.84
N SER A 118 0.67 7.03 -4.13
CA SER A 118 -0.40 7.85 -4.71
C SER A 118 -1.42 6.93 -5.36
N MET A 119 -2.70 7.30 -5.31
CA MET A 119 -3.78 6.44 -5.80
C MET A 119 -4.97 7.29 -6.24
N ASP A 120 -5.90 6.67 -6.96
CA ASP A 120 -7.12 7.31 -7.44
C ASP A 120 -8.18 7.28 -6.33
N THR A 121 -8.44 8.45 -5.74
CA THR A 121 -9.40 8.57 -4.64
C THR A 121 -10.85 8.39 -5.11
N VAL A 122 -11.16 8.72 -6.36
CA VAL A 122 -12.50 8.50 -6.91
C VAL A 122 -12.79 7.01 -7.03
N ALA A 123 -11.82 6.22 -7.51
CA ALA A 123 -11.95 4.77 -7.58
C ALA A 123 -12.17 4.17 -6.19
N ALA A 124 -11.43 4.64 -5.19
CA ALA A 124 -11.60 4.19 -3.80
C ALA A 124 -12.99 4.53 -3.28
N MET A 125 -13.42 5.76 -3.46
CA MET A 125 -14.75 6.20 -3.02
C MET A 125 -15.85 5.36 -3.65
N ARG A 126 -15.78 5.10 -4.95
CA ARG A 126 -16.78 4.30 -5.66
C ARG A 126 -16.87 2.87 -5.16
N ALA A 127 -15.74 2.27 -4.80
CA ALA A 127 -15.71 0.87 -4.36
C ALA A 127 -16.22 0.71 -2.93
N PHE A 128 -15.92 1.68 -2.04
CA PHE A 128 -16.20 1.57 -0.60
C PHE A 128 -17.46 2.29 -0.16
N ALA A 129 -17.98 3.25 -0.91
CA ALA A 129 -19.15 4.04 -0.51
C ALA A 129 -20.41 3.19 -0.51
N THR A 130 -21.23 3.35 0.53
CA THR A 130 -22.57 2.78 0.56
C THR A 130 -23.50 3.63 -0.33
N GLU A 131 -24.68 3.10 -0.68
CA GLU A 131 -25.66 3.80 -1.52
C GLU A 131 -26.04 5.17 -0.95
N ASN A 132 -25.95 5.33 0.37
CA ASN A 132 -26.36 6.57 1.06
C ASN A 132 -25.20 7.52 1.32
N SER A 133 -24.01 7.25 0.80
CA SER A 133 -22.79 8.02 1.11
C SER A 133 -22.33 8.92 -0.04
N VAL A 134 -23.16 9.17 -0.99
CA VAL A 134 -22.82 10.00 -2.16
C VAL A 134 -23.05 11.47 -1.85
#